data_eef62616f2e48d02c8656fbf049f2264
#
_entry.id   eef62616f2e48d02c8656fbf049f2264
#
_cell.length_a   1.000
_cell.length_b   1.000
_cell.length_c   1.000
_cell.angle_alpha   90.00
_cell.angle_beta   90.00
_cell.angle_gamma   90.00
#
_symmetry.space_group_name_H-M   'P 1'
#
loop_
_entity.id
_entity.type
_entity.pdbx_description
1 polymer ?
#
loop_
_entity_poly.entity_id
_entity_poly.type
_entity_poly.pdbx_seq_one_letter_code
_entity_poly.pdbx_strand_id
1 'polypeptide(L)'
;YLNENLCKVDIETGTTTVVRESIPEDCFVVSESQESIAWMDADNASSAMNITVMNLESGETQRFAADDGQKIRALGFINEDFVYGMANDSDILKDISGNEVFAMHTVRIVSIDGNVKKEYHQDGYYVTGVSISDGLLELDRVVRQENGYADAPEDHIMNGEQQSQELVTGRLATVDDRREQQFLLEFSTSGKTQSLLTLTPKYIYSTLRTDLTMSYDTGSADLYYVYGKGKLIAILSSPAEAVQLADCLLYTSDAADE
;
A
#
# COMPACT_ATOMS: atom_id res chain seq x y z
N TYR A 1 -3.79 3.83 5.48
CA TYR A 1 -4.46 2.73 6.15
C TYR A 1 -3.95 2.64 7.59
N LEU A 2 -4.82 2.67 8.57
CA LEU A 2 -4.45 2.69 9.98
C LEU A 2 -5.47 1.92 10.83
N ASN A 3 -5.00 0.88 11.57
CA ASN A 3 -5.84 0.06 12.45
C ASN A 3 -7.14 -0.43 11.76
N GLU A 4 -7.00 -1.06 10.61
CA GLU A 4 -8.09 -1.55 9.78
C GLU A 4 -9.06 -0.46 9.28
N ASN A 5 -8.68 0.80 9.41
CA ASN A 5 -9.46 1.93 8.90
C ASN A 5 -8.74 2.61 7.75
N LEU A 6 -9.52 2.97 6.75
CA LEU A 6 -9.07 3.76 5.63
C LEU A 6 -9.30 5.23 5.96
N CYS A 7 -8.22 6.00 5.99
CA CYS A 7 -8.23 7.39 6.40
C CYS A 7 -7.74 8.32 5.27
N LYS A 8 -8.43 9.43 5.09
CA LYS A 8 -7.95 10.58 4.31
C LYS A 8 -7.26 11.55 5.25
N VAL A 9 -6.04 11.94 4.90
CA VAL A 9 -5.28 12.96 5.62
C VAL A 9 -5.14 14.18 4.73
N ASP A 10 -5.63 15.30 5.19
CA ASP A 10 -5.40 16.59 4.56
C ASP A 10 -4.04 17.11 5.01
N ILE A 11 -3.11 17.25 4.08
CA ILE A 11 -1.71 17.60 4.37
C ILE A 11 -1.58 19.08 4.77
N GLU A 12 -2.44 19.96 4.26
CA GLU A 12 -2.39 21.38 4.56
C GLU A 12 -2.89 21.69 5.96
N THR A 13 -3.99 21.07 6.35
CA THR A 13 -4.65 21.30 7.64
C THR A 13 -4.23 20.31 8.71
N GLY A 14 -3.62 19.19 8.33
CA GLY A 14 -3.28 18.07 9.22
C GLY A 14 -4.50 17.34 9.75
N THR A 15 -5.68 17.52 9.14
CA THR A 15 -6.89 16.83 9.57
C THR A 15 -6.97 15.44 8.99
N THR A 16 -7.38 14.48 9.84
CA THR A 16 -7.61 13.10 9.43
C THR A 16 -9.10 12.79 9.47
N THR A 17 -9.61 12.25 8.39
CA THR A 17 -11.01 11.81 8.28
C THR A 17 -11.05 10.33 7.95
N VAL A 18 -11.85 9.56 8.67
CA VAL A 18 -12.06 8.14 8.35
C VAL A 18 -13.00 8.05 7.15
N VAL A 19 -12.53 7.41 6.09
CA VAL A 19 -13.30 7.15 4.86
C VAL A 19 -14.11 5.87 5.03
N ARG A 20 -13.49 4.83 5.56
CA ARG A 20 -14.11 3.54 5.81
C ARG A 20 -13.51 2.88 7.04
N GLU A 21 -14.35 2.36 7.93
CA GLU A 21 -13.95 1.59 9.11
C GLU A 21 -13.94 0.10 8.82
N SER A 22 -13.09 -0.63 9.52
CA SER A 22 -13.04 -2.11 9.55
C SER A 22 -12.99 -2.74 8.15
N ILE A 23 -12.04 -2.29 7.31
CA ILE A 23 -11.83 -2.83 5.97
C ILE A 23 -10.56 -3.68 5.95
N PRO A 24 -10.59 -4.91 5.43
CA PRO A 24 -9.38 -5.71 5.22
C PRO A 24 -8.43 -5.03 4.22
N GLU A 25 -7.13 -5.26 4.40
CA GLU A 25 -6.08 -4.64 3.58
C GLU A 25 -6.17 -5.00 2.10
N ASP A 26 -6.66 -6.20 1.79
CA ASP A 26 -6.86 -6.71 0.43
C ASP A 26 -8.20 -6.26 -0.20
N CYS A 27 -9.03 -5.52 0.53
CA CYS A 27 -10.36 -5.11 0.10
C CYS A 27 -10.45 -3.67 -0.40
N PHE A 28 -9.35 -2.98 -0.64
CA PHE A 28 -9.38 -1.64 -1.24
C PHE A 28 -8.19 -1.40 -2.18
N VAL A 29 -8.37 -0.46 -3.10
CA VAL A 29 -7.34 0.07 -3.99
C VAL A 29 -7.47 1.59 -4.09
N VAL A 30 -6.34 2.27 -4.30
CA VAL A 30 -6.26 3.73 -4.39
C VAL A 30 -5.67 4.09 -5.74
N SER A 31 -6.15 5.17 -6.38
CA SER A 31 -5.55 5.66 -7.61
C SER A 31 -4.16 6.23 -7.36
N GLU A 32 -3.34 6.28 -8.39
CA GLU A 32 -1.97 6.79 -8.31
C GLU A 32 -1.95 8.28 -7.90
N SER A 33 -2.89 9.07 -8.40
CA SER A 33 -3.07 10.49 -7.99
C SER A 33 -3.55 10.65 -6.55
N GLN A 34 -4.07 9.57 -5.93
CA GLN A 34 -4.76 9.59 -4.63
C GLN A 34 -6.05 10.43 -4.62
N GLU A 35 -6.62 10.69 -5.79
CA GLU A 35 -7.90 11.39 -5.93
C GLU A 35 -9.10 10.45 -5.85
N SER A 36 -8.88 9.17 -6.16
CA SER A 36 -9.93 8.15 -6.21
C SER A 36 -9.57 6.93 -5.39
N ILE A 37 -10.58 6.32 -4.79
CA ILE A 37 -10.46 5.09 -4.01
C ILE A 37 -11.61 4.15 -4.32
N ALA A 38 -11.32 2.85 -4.34
CA ALA A 38 -12.34 1.83 -4.45
C ALA A 38 -12.20 0.81 -3.33
N TRP A 39 -13.32 0.37 -2.77
CA TRP A 39 -13.33 -0.69 -1.76
C TRP A 39 -14.42 -1.71 -2.02
N MET A 40 -14.16 -2.92 -1.57
CA MET A 40 -15.07 -4.06 -1.60
C MET A 40 -15.75 -4.23 -0.24
N ASP A 41 -17.06 -4.39 -0.23
CA ASP A 41 -17.83 -4.67 0.99
C ASP A 41 -17.80 -6.18 1.28
N ALA A 42 -16.66 -6.70 1.76
CA ALA A 42 -16.43 -8.11 2.00
C ALA A 42 -15.34 -8.35 3.06
N ASP A 43 -15.30 -9.55 3.62
CA ASP A 43 -14.28 -9.98 4.58
C ASP A 43 -12.93 -10.32 3.91
N ASN A 44 -12.93 -10.52 2.60
CA ASN A 44 -11.75 -10.73 1.75
C ASN A 44 -12.06 -10.42 0.29
N ALA A 45 -11.03 -10.16 -0.50
CA ALA A 45 -11.17 -9.74 -1.89
C ALA A 45 -11.83 -10.79 -2.82
N SER A 46 -11.86 -12.07 -2.43
CA SER A 46 -12.46 -13.14 -3.26
C SER A 46 -13.96 -13.33 -3.02
N SER A 47 -14.52 -12.75 -1.98
CA SER A 47 -15.92 -12.93 -1.59
C SER A 47 -16.83 -11.75 -1.94
N ALA A 48 -16.26 -10.67 -2.48
CA ALA A 48 -17.00 -9.45 -2.72
C ALA A 48 -18.07 -9.59 -3.82
N MET A 49 -19.23 -9.01 -3.53
CA MET A 49 -20.32 -8.86 -4.51
C MET A 49 -20.53 -7.41 -4.93
N ASN A 50 -19.91 -6.48 -4.22
CA ASN A 50 -20.06 -5.06 -4.48
C ASN A 50 -18.73 -4.33 -4.30
N ILE A 51 -18.51 -3.34 -5.15
CA ILE A 51 -17.42 -2.38 -5.03
C ILE A 51 -18.03 -0.98 -4.99
N THR A 52 -17.53 -0.15 -4.10
CA THR A 52 -17.84 1.28 -4.08
C THR A 52 -16.57 2.04 -4.49
N VAL A 53 -16.68 2.89 -5.48
CA VAL A 53 -15.65 3.84 -5.90
C VAL A 53 -16.02 5.22 -5.39
N MET A 54 -15.09 5.96 -4.83
CA MET A 54 -15.30 7.31 -4.34
C MET A 54 -14.23 8.25 -4.90
N ASN A 55 -14.64 9.40 -5.37
CA ASN A 55 -13.74 10.52 -5.58
C ASN A 55 -13.52 11.22 -4.23
N LEU A 56 -12.27 11.34 -3.81
CA LEU A 56 -11.91 11.86 -2.49
C LEU A 56 -12.06 13.38 -2.38
N GLU A 57 -12.07 14.11 -3.50
CA GLU A 57 -12.27 15.56 -3.50
C GLU A 57 -13.76 15.90 -3.41
N SER A 58 -14.58 15.39 -4.35
CA SER A 58 -16.00 15.67 -4.40
C SER A 58 -16.83 14.87 -3.38
N GLY A 59 -16.33 13.72 -2.95
CA GLY A 59 -17.07 12.76 -2.11
C GLY A 59 -18.13 11.97 -2.87
N GLU A 60 -18.23 12.13 -4.21
CA GLU A 60 -19.16 11.37 -5.03
C GLU A 60 -18.78 9.89 -5.06
N THR A 61 -19.80 9.03 -5.02
CA THR A 61 -19.62 7.60 -5.00
C THR A 61 -20.34 6.91 -6.12
N GLN A 62 -19.70 5.90 -6.73
CA GLN A 62 -20.28 5.00 -7.71
C GLN A 62 -20.19 3.56 -7.20
N ARG A 63 -21.26 2.79 -7.37
CA ARG A 63 -21.32 1.39 -6.95
C ARG A 63 -21.40 0.45 -8.13
N PHE A 64 -20.58 -0.60 -8.08
CA PHE A 64 -20.58 -1.72 -9.01
C PHE A 64 -20.99 -2.99 -8.27
N ALA A 65 -21.84 -3.79 -8.88
CA ALA A 65 -22.31 -5.04 -8.29
C ALA A 65 -22.07 -6.21 -9.24
N ALA A 66 -21.75 -7.36 -8.69
CA ALA A 66 -21.74 -8.62 -9.42
C ALA A 66 -23.17 -9.12 -9.61
N ASP A 67 -23.40 -9.89 -10.67
CA ASP A 67 -24.64 -10.62 -10.88
C ASP A 67 -24.73 -11.83 -9.94
N ASP A 68 -25.92 -12.43 -9.83
CA ASP A 68 -26.13 -13.64 -9.03
C ASP A 68 -25.20 -14.78 -9.49
N GLY A 69 -24.49 -15.40 -8.55
CA GLY A 69 -23.52 -16.46 -8.83
C GLY A 69 -22.16 -15.97 -9.32
N GLN A 70 -21.92 -14.68 -9.21
CA GLN A 70 -20.63 -14.05 -9.55
C GLN A 70 -20.04 -13.31 -8.36
N LYS A 71 -18.74 -13.07 -8.45
CA LYS A 71 -17.95 -12.20 -7.55
C LYS A 71 -17.26 -11.13 -8.36
N ILE A 72 -16.97 -10.03 -7.70
CA ILE A 72 -16.31 -8.86 -8.28
C ILE A 72 -15.09 -8.50 -7.45
N ARG A 73 -13.99 -8.12 -8.13
CA ARG A 73 -12.74 -7.73 -7.47
C ARG A 73 -12.24 -6.41 -8.02
N ALA A 74 -11.90 -5.48 -7.13
CA ALA A 74 -11.19 -4.27 -7.47
C ALA A 74 -9.73 -4.60 -7.83
N LEU A 75 -9.24 -4.13 -8.97
CA LEU A 75 -7.90 -4.41 -9.48
C LEU A 75 -6.98 -3.20 -9.41
N GLY A 76 -7.53 -1.99 -9.49
CA GLY A 76 -6.76 -0.76 -9.43
C GLY A 76 -7.37 0.36 -10.27
N PHE A 77 -6.53 1.32 -10.62
CA PHE A 77 -6.89 2.45 -11.48
C PHE A 77 -5.84 2.60 -12.58
N ILE A 78 -6.30 2.95 -13.78
CA ILE A 78 -5.46 3.27 -14.93
C ILE A 78 -5.88 4.64 -15.47
N ASN A 79 -5.00 5.65 -15.38
CA ASN A 79 -5.32 7.03 -15.75
C ASN A 79 -6.65 7.50 -15.12
N GLU A 80 -6.83 7.31 -13.82
CA GLU A 80 -8.04 7.59 -13.04
C GLU A 80 -9.30 6.78 -13.43
N ASP A 81 -9.24 5.93 -14.43
CA ASP A 81 -10.32 4.99 -14.73
C ASP A 81 -10.22 3.77 -13.82
N PHE A 82 -11.34 3.36 -13.27
CA PHE A 82 -11.39 2.22 -12.37
C PHE A 82 -11.36 0.90 -13.13
N VAL A 83 -10.55 -0.05 -12.62
CA VAL A 83 -10.38 -1.39 -13.18
C VAL A 83 -10.92 -2.43 -12.20
N TYR A 84 -11.80 -3.29 -12.68
CA TYR A 84 -12.31 -4.40 -11.91
C TYR A 84 -12.49 -5.66 -12.75
N GLY A 85 -12.48 -6.80 -12.08
CA GLY A 85 -12.71 -8.09 -12.70
C GLY A 85 -13.91 -8.82 -12.11
N MET A 86 -14.53 -9.69 -12.91
CA MET A 86 -15.66 -10.54 -12.52
C MET A 86 -15.32 -12.01 -12.73
N ALA A 87 -15.66 -12.84 -11.74
CA ALA A 87 -15.51 -14.28 -11.80
C ALA A 87 -16.84 -14.96 -11.43
N ASN A 88 -17.16 -16.10 -12.06
CA ASN A 88 -18.26 -16.92 -11.57
C ASN A 88 -17.82 -17.65 -10.30
N ASP A 89 -18.74 -17.94 -9.40
CA ASP A 89 -18.46 -18.74 -8.19
C ASP A 89 -17.80 -20.08 -8.52
N SER A 90 -18.17 -20.69 -9.65
CA SER A 90 -17.59 -21.95 -10.14
C SER A 90 -16.16 -21.84 -10.66
N ASP A 91 -15.68 -20.64 -10.90
CA ASP A 91 -14.35 -20.34 -11.43
C ASP A 91 -13.37 -19.88 -10.34
N ILE A 92 -13.84 -19.77 -9.09
CA ILE A 92 -13.02 -19.54 -7.92
C ILE A 92 -12.63 -20.90 -7.33
N LEU A 93 -11.42 -21.35 -7.63
CA LEU A 93 -10.93 -22.67 -7.24
C LEU A 93 -9.79 -22.56 -6.24
N LYS A 94 -9.53 -23.64 -5.50
CA LYS A 94 -8.34 -23.72 -4.65
C LYS A 94 -7.20 -24.39 -5.43
N ASP A 95 -6.01 -23.81 -5.32
CA ASP A 95 -4.79 -24.42 -5.83
C ASP A 95 -4.35 -25.61 -4.95
N ILE A 96 -3.27 -26.26 -5.34
CA ILE A 96 -2.67 -27.38 -4.60
C ILE A 96 -2.17 -27.01 -3.19
N SER A 97 -1.94 -25.74 -2.95
CA SER A 97 -1.53 -25.17 -1.66
C SER A 97 -2.72 -24.72 -0.80
N GLY A 98 -3.94 -24.80 -1.33
CA GLY A 98 -5.17 -24.41 -0.67
C GLY A 98 -5.51 -22.92 -0.81
N ASN A 99 -4.75 -22.15 -1.58
CA ASN A 99 -5.04 -20.74 -1.85
C ASN A 99 -6.16 -20.61 -2.88
N GLU A 100 -6.99 -19.59 -2.72
CA GLU A 100 -8.05 -19.32 -3.69
C GLU A 100 -7.48 -18.64 -4.95
N VAL A 101 -7.77 -19.24 -6.10
CA VAL A 101 -7.48 -18.67 -7.42
C VAL A 101 -8.75 -18.01 -7.92
N PHE A 102 -8.77 -16.71 -7.95
CA PHE A 102 -9.87 -15.90 -8.45
C PHE A 102 -9.73 -15.71 -9.97
N ALA A 103 -10.33 -16.61 -10.75
CA ALA A 103 -10.20 -16.62 -12.20
C ALA A 103 -11.31 -15.79 -12.85
N MET A 104 -10.98 -14.57 -13.24
CA MET A 104 -11.88 -13.60 -13.85
C MET A 104 -12.15 -13.94 -15.31
N HIS A 105 -13.41 -14.10 -15.67
CA HIS A 105 -13.82 -14.26 -17.06
C HIS A 105 -13.91 -12.93 -17.81
N THR A 106 -14.02 -11.82 -17.08
CA THR A 106 -14.15 -10.48 -17.65
C THR A 106 -13.37 -9.48 -16.80
N VAL A 107 -12.64 -8.57 -17.44
CA VAL A 107 -12.02 -7.39 -16.83
C VAL A 107 -12.56 -6.14 -17.51
N ARG A 108 -12.96 -5.14 -16.73
CA ARG A 108 -13.52 -3.88 -17.22
C ARG A 108 -12.72 -2.69 -16.76
N ILE A 109 -12.58 -1.74 -17.67
CA ILE A 109 -12.10 -0.38 -17.37
C ILE A 109 -13.29 0.56 -17.50
N VAL A 110 -13.60 1.27 -16.44
CA VAL A 110 -14.75 2.17 -16.37
C VAL A 110 -14.32 3.56 -15.91
N SER A 111 -14.95 4.58 -16.45
CA SER A 111 -14.77 5.94 -15.92
C SER A 111 -15.40 6.06 -14.54
N ILE A 112 -15.03 7.12 -13.80
CA ILE A 112 -15.60 7.41 -12.48
C ILE A 112 -17.12 7.57 -12.52
N ASP A 113 -17.68 7.97 -13.67
CA ASP A 113 -19.13 8.08 -13.91
C ASP A 113 -19.82 6.73 -14.16
N GLY A 114 -19.04 5.62 -14.15
CA GLY A 114 -19.55 4.26 -14.35
C GLY A 114 -19.70 3.83 -15.81
N ASN A 115 -19.25 4.65 -16.78
CA ASN A 115 -19.29 4.26 -18.19
C ASN A 115 -18.17 3.27 -18.52
N VAL A 116 -18.52 2.14 -19.16
CA VAL A 116 -17.53 1.15 -19.60
C VAL A 116 -16.73 1.73 -20.76
N LYS A 117 -15.42 1.94 -20.56
CA LYS A 117 -14.48 2.37 -21.60
C LYS A 117 -13.92 1.19 -22.37
N LYS A 118 -13.56 0.12 -21.67
CA LYS A 118 -13.06 -1.11 -22.26
C LYS A 118 -13.52 -2.32 -21.47
N GLU A 119 -13.71 -3.41 -22.21
CA GLU A 119 -14.01 -4.72 -21.64
C GLU A 119 -13.09 -5.75 -22.29
N TYR A 120 -12.47 -6.55 -21.45
CA TYR A 120 -11.71 -7.74 -21.86
C TYR A 120 -12.50 -8.99 -21.50
N HIS A 121 -12.74 -9.78 -22.52
CA HIS A 121 -13.32 -11.12 -22.39
C HIS A 121 -12.77 -11.98 -23.54
N GLN A 122 -12.28 -13.17 -23.23
CA GLN A 122 -11.84 -14.12 -24.23
C GLN A 122 -12.26 -15.53 -23.85
N ASP A 123 -12.99 -16.18 -24.76
CA ASP A 123 -13.49 -17.53 -24.51
C ASP A 123 -12.36 -18.52 -24.23
N GLY A 124 -12.52 -19.29 -23.13
CA GLY A 124 -11.55 -20.30 -22.70
C GLY A 124 -10.35 -19.76 -21.90
N TYR A 125 -10.20 -18.45 -21.79
CA TYR A 125 -9.17 -17.82 -20.98
C TYR A 125 -9.78 -17.10 -19.78
N TYR A 126 -9.02 -17.09 -18.70
CA TYR A 126 -9.34 -16.38 -17.48
C TYR A 126 -8.15 -15.51 -17.06
N VAL A 127 -8.42 -14.44 -16.36
CA VAL A 127 -7.41 -13.54 -15.80
C VAL A 127 -7.33 -13.76 -14.29
N THR A 128 -6.13 -14.01 -13.78
CA THR A 128 -5.89 -14.25 -12.34
C THR A 128 -5.16 -13.12 -11.66
N GLY A 129 -4.42 -12.34 -12.42
CA GLY A 129 -3.67 -11.17 -11.96
C GLY A 129 -3.70 -10.05 -12.99
N VAL A 130 -3.49 -8.83 -12.52
CA VAL A 130 -3.42 -7.64 -13.36
C VAL A 130 -2.31 -6.74 -12.81
N SER A 131 -1.39 -6.34 -13.69
CA SER A 131 -0.40 -5.30 -13.42
C SER A 131 -0.75 -4.04 -14.19
N ILE A 132 -0.71 -2.90 -13.52
CA ILE A 132 -1.05 -1.60 -14.09
C ILE A 132 0.20 -0.72 -14.04
N SER A 133 0.68 -0.28 -15.20
CA SER A 133 1.83 0.63 -15.32
C SER A 133 1.74 1.47 -16.59
N ASP A 134 2.09 2.75 -16.51
CA ASP A 134 2.25 3.65 -17.66
C ASP A 134 1.12 3.60 -18.71
N GLY A 135 -0.14 3.48 -18.26
CA GLY A 135 -1.29 3.36 -19.15
C GLY A 135 -1.43 2.00 -19.84
N LEU A 136 -0.65 1.02 -19.40
CA LEU A 136 -0.70 -0.37 -19.82
C LEU A 136 -1.32 -1.23 -18.70
N LEU A 137 -2.23 -2.11 -19.09
CA LEU A 137 -2.80 -3.14 -18.26
C LEU A 137 -2.31 -4.49 -18.76
N GLU A 138 -1.43 -5.14 -18.00
CA GLU A 138 -0.95 -6.49 -18.29
C GLU A 138 -1.85 -7.50 -17.56
N LEU A 139 -2.22 -8.56 -18.26
CA LEU A 139 -3.16 -9.57 -17.80
C LEU A 139 -2.46 -10.92 -17.68
N ASP A 140 -2.34 -11.43 -16.45
CA ASP A 140 -1.91 -12.79 -16.17
C ASP A 140 -3.04 -13.75 -16.53
N ARG A 141 -2.87 -14.56 -17.56
CA ARG A 141 -3.92 -15.43 -18.07
C ARG A 141 -3.71 -16.88 -17.70
N VAL A 142 -4.82 -17.56 -17.52
CA VAL A 142 -4.85 -18.99 -17.31
C VAL A 142 -5.93 -19.66 -18.17
N VAL A 143 -5.78 -20.95 -18.40
CA VAL A 143 -6.80 -21.82 -19.02
C VAL A 143 -7.25 -22.87 -18.02
N ARG A 144 -8.53 -23.17 -18.05
CA ARG A 144 -9.11 -24.16 -17.14
C ARG A 144 -8.70 -25.58 -17.53
N GLN A 145 -8.32 -26.37 -16.54
CA GLN A 145 -8.03 -27.81 -16.66
C GLN A 145 -8.93 -28.62 -15.73
N GLU A 146 -8.84 -29.96 -15.79
CA GLU A 146 -9.69 -30.85 -14.97
C GLU A 146 -9.54 -30.58 -13.46
N ASN A 147 -8.35 -30.25 -12.99
CA ASN A 147 -8.04 -30.06 -11.57
C ASN A 147 -7.48 -28.64 -11.27
N GLY A 148 -7.99 -27.61 -11.90
CA GLY A 148 -7.53 -26.25 -11.63
C GLY A 148 -7.26 -25.43 -12.88
N TYR A 149 -6.18 -24.67 -12.86
CA TYR A 149 -5.78 -23.77 -13.94
C TYR A 149 -4.33 -24.04 -14.34
N ALA A 150 -4.01 -23.79 -15.60
CA ALA A 150 -2.65 -23.75 -16.14
C ALA A 150 -2.37 -22.37 -16.73
N ASP A 151 -1.13 -21.92 -16.61
CA ASP A 151 -0.68 -20.65 -17.15
C ASP A 151 -0.86 -20.59 -18.66
N ALA A 152 -1.26 -19.44 -19.15
CA ALA A 152 -1.39 -19.10 -20.54
C ALA A 152 -0.53 -17.87 -20.85
N PRO A 153 -0.22 -17.60 -22.13
CA PRO A 153 0.51 -16.38 -22.49
C PRO A 153 -0.24 -15.14 -21.99
N GLU A 154 0.51 -14.21 -21.44
CA GLU A 154 0.01 -12.90 -21.00
C GLU A 154 -0.64 -12.14 -22.16
N ASP A 155 -1.57 -11.26 -21.83
CA ASP A 155 -2.18 -10.33 -22.77
C ASP A 155 -2.17 -8.92 -22.16
N HIS A 156 -2.44 -7.92 -22.98
CA HIS A 156 -2.38 -6.55 -22.49
C HIS A 156 -3.45 -5.65 -23.11
N ILE A 157 -3.86 -4.66 -22.37
CA ILE A 157 -4.77 -3.62 -22.82
C ILE A 157 -4.05 -2.28 -22.70
N MET A 158 -3.92 -1.57 -23.82
CA MET A 158 -3.43 -0.18 -23.80
C MET A 158 -4.60 0.77 -23.62
N ASN A 159 -4.53 1.61 -22.61
CA ASN A 159 -5.45 2.73 -22.46
C ASN A 159 -4.79 3.97 -23.09
N GLY A 160 -5.17 4.30 -24.31
CA GLY A 160 -4.46 5.16 -25.24
C GLY A 160 -4.41 6.67 -24.93
N GLU A 161 -4.54 7.09 -23.69
CA GLU A 161 -4.23 8.45 -23.26
C GLU A 161 -3.03 8.43 -22.33
N GLN A 162 -1.84 8.60 -22.90
CA GLN A 162 -0.65 8.94 -22.13
C GLN A 162 -0.86 10.32 -21.49
N GLN A 163 -1.41 10.37 -20.33
CA GLN A 163 -1.16 11.49 -19.42
C GLN A 163 0.03 11.08 -18.54
N SER A 164 1.20 11.49 -18.96
CA SER A 164 2.39 11.45 -18.13
C SER A 164 2.24 12.45 -16.98
N GLN A 165 1.57 12.06 -15.93
CA GLN A 165 1.73 12.65 -14.62
C GLN A 165 2.35 11.57 -13.74
N GLU A 166 3.66 11.48 -13.81
CA GLU A 166 4.41 10.74 -12.82
C GLU A 166 4.24 11.40 -11.46
N LEU A 167 3.28 10.95 -10.71
CA LEU A 167 3.24 11.16 -9.28
C LEU A 167 4.04 10.03 -8.65
N VAL A 168 5.34 10.21 -8.56
CA VAL A 168 6.18 9.24 -7.87
C VAL A 168 6.05 9.49 -6.37
N THR A 169 5.14 8.82 -5.72
CA THR A 169 5.17 8.68 -4.27
C THR A 169 6.27 7.68 -3.92
N GLY A 170 7.50 8.16 -3.99
CA GLY A 170 8.66 7.40 -3.62
C GLY A 170 8.75 7.31 -2.11
N ARG A 171 8.65 6.12 -1.62
CA ARG A 171 9.07 5.84 -0.29
C ARG A 171 10.48 5.32 -0.29
N LEU A 172 11.44 6.05 0.14
CA LEU A 172 12.67 5.45 0.44
C LEU A 172 13.08 5.63 1.85
N ALA A 173 13.26 4.54 2.51
CA ALA A 173 14.07 4.47 3.65
C ALA A 173 15.50 4.28 3.19
N THR A 174 16.33 5.26 3.29
CA THR A 174 17.76 5.05 3.16
C THR A 174 18.20 4.21 4.35
N VAL A 175 18.50 2.98 4.08
CA VAL A 175 19.06 2.09 5.08
C VAL A 175 20.57 2.26 5.05
N ASP A 176 21.01 3.37 5.61
CA ASP A 176 22.32 3.41 6.18
C ASP A 176 22.18 2.96 7.63
N ASP A 177 22.98 2.01 8.05
CA ASP A 177 23.00 1.46 9.42
C ASP A 177 23.23 2.52 10.52
N ARG A 178 23.47 3.75 10.13
CA ARG A 178 23.81 4.90 10.98
C ARG A 178 22.79 6.00 11.01
N ARG A 179 21.78 5.97 10.10
CA ARG A 179 20.79 7.04 9.98
C ARG A 179 19.42 6.54 10.42
N GLU A 180 18.66 7.44 11.00
CA GLU A 180 17.24 7.19 11.21
C GLU A 180 16.54 6.90 9.89
N GLN A 181 15.54 6.06 9.95
CA GLN A 181 14.67 5.77 8.83
C GLN A 181 14.01 7.08 8.37
N GLN A 182 14.31 7.52 7.16
CA GLN A 182 13.70 8.71 6.57
C GLN A 182 12.65 8.27 5.57
N PHE A 183 11.47 8.84 5.68
CA PHE A 183 10.43 8.72 4.66
C PHE A 183 10.55 9.91 3.72
N LEU A 184 10.79 9.65 2.44
CA LEU A 184 10.84 10.66 1.41
C LEU A 184 9.51 10.61 0.63
N LEU A 185 8.84 11.75 0.55
CA LEU A 185 7.72 11.95 -0.34
C LEU A 185 8.22 12.77 -1.54
N GLU A 186 8.24 12.16 -2.70
CA GLU A 186 8.52 12.82 -3.97
C GLU A 186 7.21 13.20 -4.66
N PHE A 187 7.11 14.47 -5.05
CA PHE A 187 5.97 14.96 -5.83
C PHE A 187 6.44 15.28 -7.24
N SER A 188 5.73 14.80 -8.25
CA SER A 188 6.06 15.02 -9.67
C SER A 188 5.86 16.45 -10.14
N THR A 189 5.13 17.27 -9.41
CA THR A 189 4.95 18.68 -9.70
C THR A 189 5.77 19.54 -8.75
N SER A 190 6.61 20.42 -9.28
CA SER A 190 7.26 21.46 -8.50
C SER A 190 6.21 22.46 -8.00
N GLY A 191 5.50 22.09 -6.95
CA GLY A 191 4.66 23.00 -6.19
C GLY A 191 5.52 23.98 -5.44
N LYS A 192 5.06 25.20 -5.27
CA LYS A 192 5.68 26.13 -4.30
C LYS A 192 5.57 25.44 -2.95
N THR A 193 6.71 25.15 -2.34
CA THR A 193 6.79 24.64 -0.97
C THR A 193 6.06 25.59 -0.05
N GLN A 194 4.83 25.30 0.25
CA GLN A 194 4.19 25.83 1.44
C GLN A 194 4.78 25.11 2.64
N SER A 195 4.83 25.75 3.77
CA SER A 195 5.42 25.20 4.98
C SER A 195 4.84 23.82 5.31
N LEU A 196 5.67 22.79 5.25
CA LEU A 196 5.29 21.45 5.67
C LEU A 196 4.94 21.46 7.15
N LEU A 197 3.71 21.05 7.47
CA LEU A 197 3.32 20.83 8.85
C LEU A 197 3.87 19.48 9.30
N THR A 198 4.88 19.51 10.16
CA THR A 198 5.39 18.27 10.75
C THR A 198 4.51 17.88 11.94
N LEU A 199 3.74 16.81 11.76
CA LEU A 199 2.96 16.23 12.83
C LEU A 199 3.82 15.24 13.60
N THR A 200 4.22 15.63 14.82
CA THR A 200 4.81 14.69 15.77
C THR A 200 3.69 14.07 16.61
N PRO A 201 3.59 12.71 16.66
CA PRO A 201 2.58 12.08 17.50
C PRO A 201 2.82 12.49 18.97
N LYS A 202 1.84 13.14 19.58
CA LYS A 202 1.90 13.54 21.00
C LYS A 202 1.81 12.35 21.94
N TYR A 203 1.28 11.24 21.46
CA TYR A 203 1.07 10.04 22.27
C TYR A 203 1.26 8.80 21.42
N ILE A 204 2.10 7.87 21.88
CA ILE A 204 2.14 6.52 21.35
C ILE A 204 1.09 5.72 22.14
N TYR A 205 -0.01 5.36 21.48
CA TYR A 205 -0.99 4.46 22.08
C TYR A 205 -0.50 3.02 21.93
N SER A 206 -0.10 2.41 23.03
CA SER A 206 0.13 0.97 23.10
C SER A 206 -0.91 0.36 24.04
N THR A 207 -1.72 -0.55 23.53
CA THR A 207 -2.67 -1.32 24.34
C THR A 207 -1.99 -2.29 25.32
N LEU A 208 -0.68 -2.46 25.18
CA LEU A 208 0.17 -3.28 26.08
C LEU A 208 1.02 -2.44 27.03
N ARG A 209 0.64 -1.20 27.26
CA ARG A 209 1.38 -0.34 28.17
C ARG A 209 1.11 -0.77 29.61
N THR A 210 1.97 -1.60 30.13
CA THR A 210 2.24 -1.60 31.57
C THR A 210 3.05 -0.34 31.87
N ASP A 211 2.59 0.46 32.81
CA ASP A 211 3.32 1.61 33.27
C ASP A 211 4.70 1.15 33.72
N LEU A 212 5.72 1.50 32.92
CA LEU A 212 7.11 1.31 33.32
C LEU A 212 7.44 2.43 34.33
N THR A 213 7.27 2.12 35.61
CA THR A 213 7.88 2.92 36.65
C THR A 213 9.38 2.64 36.61
N MET A 214 10.12 3.49 35.96
CA MET A 214 11.59 3.43 36.04
C MET A 214 11.98 4.09 37.38
N SER A 215 12.30 3.30 38.36
CA SER A 215 13.07 3.77 39.50
C SER A 215 14.56 3.80 39.08
N TYR A 216 15.09 4.97 38.82
CA TYR A 216 16.52 5.12 38.69
C TYR A 216 17.09 5.56 40.05
N ASP A 217 18.12 4.83 40.44
CA ASP A 217 18.91 5.22 41.58
C ASP A 217 19.70 6.49 41.19
N THR A 218 19.43 7.61 41.82
CA THR A 218 20.16 8.85 41.65
C THR A 218 21.51 8.83 42.35
N GLY A 219 22.04 7.67 42.65
CA GLY A 219 23.39 7.47 43.12
C GLY A 219 24.40 7.88 42.05
N SER A 220 25.03 8.97 42.29
CA SER A 220 26.07 9.78 41.69
C SER A 220 27.17 9.09 40.89
N ALA A 221 26.83 8.26 39.92
CA ALA A 221 27.79 7.88 38.90
C ALA A 221 27.35 8.52 37.57
N ASP A 222 28.17 9.42 37.03
CA ASP A 222 27.99 9.94 35.70
C ASP A 222 28.02 8.77 34.73
N LEU A 223 26.89 8.44 34.12
CA LEU A 223 26.76 7.39 33.13
C LEU A 223 26.73 8.01 31.73
N TYR A 224 27.55 7.43 30.85
CA TYR A 224 27.65 7.85 29.45
C TYR A 224 26.92 6.83 28.57
N TYR A 225 25.97 7.32 27.78
CA TYR A 225 25.12 6.50 26.92
C TYR A 225 25.62 6.59 25.50
N VAL A 226 25.99 5.46 24.91
CA VAL A 226 26.41 5.38 23.51
C VAL A 226 25.24 4.89 22.69
N TYR A 227 24.81 5.70 21.74
CA TYR A 227 23.77 5.39 20.79
C TYR A 227 24.36 5.21 19.40
N GLY A 228 23.92 4.20 18.69
CA GLY A 228 24.25 3.96 17.29
C GLY A 228 23.13 3.20 16.60
N LYS A 229 22.88 3.48 15.32
CA LYS A 229 21.84 2.80 14.53
C LYS A 229 20.43 2.91 15.16
N GLY A 230 20.11 4.02 15.80
CA GLY A 230 18.83 4.23 16.49
C GLY A 230 18.61 3.39 17.75
N LYS A 231 19.66 2.75 18.30
CA LYS A 231 19.57 1.90 19.49
C LYS A 231 20.63 2.31 20.52
N LEU A 232 20.31 2.09 21.78
CA LEU A 232 21.29 2.17 22.87
C LEU A 232 22.23 0.97 22.72
N ILE A 233 23.52 1.24 22.52
CA ILE A 233 24.57 0.21 22.33
C ILE A 233 25.24 -0.14 23.64
N ALA A 234 25.58 0.87 24.45
CA ALA A 234 26.23 0.66 25.73
C ALA A 234 25.91 1.78 26.72
N ILE A 235 26.02 1.46 27.99
CA ILE A 235 26.03 2.38 29.11
C ILE A 235 27.36 2.21 29.83
N LEU A 236 28.17 3.22 29.87
CA LEU A 236 29.54 3.18 30.39
C LEU A 236 29.73 4.22 31.52
N SER A 237 30.56 3.91 32.44
CA SER A 237 30.93 4.82 33.54
C SER A 237 32.16 5.70 33.22
N SER A 238 32.86 5.41 32.12
CA SER A 238 34.01 6.13 31.65
C SER A 238 33.71 6.93 30.40
N PRO A 239 33.92 8.26 30.39
CA PRO A 239 33.72 9.09 29.19
C PRO A 239 34.70 8.71 28.06
N ALA A 240 35.93 8.31 28.40
CA ALA A 240 36.92 7.92 27.41
C ALA A 240 36.54 6.65 26.65
N GLU A 241 36.02 5.64 27.37
CA GLU A 241 35.51 4.42 26.75
C GLU A 241 34.26 4.66 25.92
N ALA A 242 33.38 5.56 26.37
CA ALA A 242 32.20 5.92 25.62
C ALA A 242 32.54 6.61 24.29
N VAL A 243 33.49 7.56 24.31
CA VAL A 243 33.97 8.21 23.09
C VAL A 243 34.68 7.21 22.18
N GLN A 244 35.52 6.35 22.72
CA GLN A 244 36.23 5.35 21.93
C GLN A 244 35.29 4.36 21.26
N LEU A 245 34.24 3.94 21.97
CA LEU A 245 33.22 3.06 21.40
C LEU A 245 32.39 3.76 20.32
N ALA A 246 32.05 5.02 20.54
CA ALA A 246 31.34 5.84 19.55
C ALA A 246 32.17 6.05 18.28
N ASP A 247 33.48 6.34 18.44
CA ASP A 247 34.42 6.49 17.32
C ASP A 247 34.56 5.15 16.55
N CYS A 248 34.71 4.03 17.23
CA CYS A 248 34.74 2.74 16.56
C CYS A 248 33.49 2.44 15.73
N LEU A 249 32.32 2.87 16.17
CA LEU A 249 31.07 2.74 15.43
C LEU A 249 31.00 3.68 14.21
N LEU A 250 31.70 4.80 14.28
CA LEU A 250 31.82 5.74 13.14
C LEU A 250 32.79 5.25 12.07
N TYR A 251 33.93 4.66 12.46
CA TYR A 251 34.96 4.21 11.52
C TYR A 251 34.65 2.92 10.77
N THR A 252 33.75 2.07 11.27
CA THR A 252 33.43 0.81 10.58
C THR A 252 32.56 0.96 9.34
N SER A 253 32.09 2.18 8.99
CA SER A 253 31.27 2.40 7.79
C SER A 253 32.06 2.97 6.61
N ASP A 254 33.19 3.64 6.84
CA ASP A 254 33.97 4.21 5.74
C ASP A 254 34.90 3.18 5.06
N ALA A 255 35.06 2.00 5.66
CA ALA A 255 35.92 0.94 5.11
C ALA A 255 35.19 -0.02 4.14
N ALA A 256 33.90 0.20 3.86
CA ALA A 256 33.11 -0.64 2.97
C ALA A 256 32.85 0.00 1.59
N ASP A 257 33.34 1.23 1.34
CA ASP A 257 33.15 1.98 0.09
C ASP A 257 34.45 2.18 -0.71
N GLU A 258 35.48 1.34 -0.52
CA GLU A 258 36.64 1.23 -1.42
C GLU A 258 36.65 -0.07 -2.23
#